data_bda1863a7f78e7da2375d3b84f52cc5e
#
_entry.id   bda1863a7f78e7da2375d3b84f52cc5e
#
_cell.length_a   1.000
_cell.length_b   1.000
_cell.length_c   1.000
_cell.angle_alpha   90.00
_cell.angle_beta   90.00
_cell.angle_gamma   90.00
#
_symmetry.space_group_name_H-M   'P 1'
#
loop_
_entity.id
_entity.type
_entity.pdbx_description
1 polymer ?
#
loop_
_entity_poly.entity_id
_entity_poly.type
_entity_poly.pdbx_seq_one_letter_code
_entity_poly.pdbx_strand_id
1 'polypeptide(L)'
;MKYSTFFPKSRKQEFKDDLSINAKYLIKAGYIDQLMAGSYTLLPLGFRVVENIKNIIREELNKTGAQELLMPLLHPRDIWDQTGRWSDPDVKQIMYQFKDIHGKEFGLSFTHEEIVMNLLGKMIQSYKDLPVKVYHFSTKFRNEPRAKSGILRGREFMMKDLYSAHVSEEDMYKYYNLVKDVYIKIFKRIGLDVLTVEASGGVFTDKNSHEFQVLSDVGEDTIYTCDCSDKSCDCKFSQNKEIFKGQDGDKCPECDDCIIKSAKSIEVGNIFPLGTKYSESQKVFYTDSEGNQKPIWFASYGIGPTRIMGALVEVFHDDKGIIWPKSVAPFQVYLVSLNKNDEAEKVCSELEGAGIEVLYDDRDISAGEKFANADLLGFPYRLVISEKSGDKIEFKERNGSDVELLSLDQVISRVGEETERLT
;
A
#
# COMPACT_ATOMS: atom_id res chain seq x y z
N MET A 1 4.40 22.50 12.01
CA MET A 1 5.58 21.84 12.67
C MET A 1 6.87 22.46 12.15
N LYS A 2 7.90 22.76 13.02
CA LYS A 2 9.19 23.36 12.60
C LYS A 2 10.18 22.30 12.10
N TYR A 3 10.80 22.53 10.95
CA TYR A 3 11.80 21.60 10.40
C TYR A 3 13.11 21.60 11.18
N SER A 4 13.50 22.74 11.84
CA SER A 4 14.69 22.77 12.70
C SER A 4 14.68 21.72 13.82
N THR A 5 13.50 21.37 14.34
CA THR A 5 13.31 20.38 15.40
C THR A 5 12.84 19.01 14.87
N PHE A 6 12.58 18.89 13.56
CA PHE A 6 12.11 17.64 12.95
C PHE A 6 13.23 16.59 12.86
N PHE A 7 12.94 15.33 13.12
CA PHE A 7 13.88 14.21 13.02
C PHE A 7 13.40 13.17 11.95
N PRO A 8 14.31 12.72 11.12
CA PRO A 8 15.64 13.27 10.84
C PRO A 8 15.57 14.40 9.80
N LYS A 9 16.72 15.02 9.53
CA LYS A 9 16.88 15.89 8.35
C LYS A 9 17.16 15.04 7.12
N SER A 10 16.93 15.61 5.93
CA SER A 10 17.40 15.04 4.66
C SER A 10 18.92 14.83 4.66
N ARG A 11 19.37 13.79 3.99
CA ARG A 11 20.81 13.43 3.93
C ARG A 11 21.45 13.98 2.67
N LYS A 12 22.67 14.52 2.79
CA LYS A 12 23.49 14.98 1.64
C LYS A 12 24.29 13.83 0.99
N GLN A 13 24.09 12.59 1.46
CA GLN A 13 24.83 11.41 0.99
C GLN A 13 24.49 11.07 -0.44
N GLU A 14 25.51 10.83 -1.27
CA GLU A 14 25.37 10.18 -2.56
C GLU A 14 25.25 8.66 -2.35
N PHE A 15 24.35 8.06 -3.09
CA PHE A 15 24.13 6.61 -3.05
C PHE A 15 24.74 5.95 -4.27
N LYS A 16 25.07 4.67 -4.16
CA LYS A 16 25.54 3.86 -5.28
C LYS A 16 24.42 3.76 -6.34
N ASP A 17 24.84 3.69 -7.61
CA ASP A 17 23.91 3.66 -8.75
C ASP A 17 23.05 2.39 -8.81
N ASP A 18 23.33 1.36 -7.99
CA ASP A 18 22.63 0.08 -7.95
C ASP A 18 21.37 0.07 -7.07
N LEU A 19 21.05 1.17 -6.37
CA LEU A 19 19.84 1.27 -5.57
C LEU A 19 18.61 1.61 -6.44
N SER A 20 17.48 0.98 -6.12
CA SER A 20 16.17 1.37 -6.69
C SER A 20 15.83 2.82 -6.36
N ILE A 21 15.06 3.47 -7.22
CA ILE A 21 14.65 4.87 -7.06
C ILE A 21 13.94 5.09 -5.72
N ASN A 22 13.02 4.19 -5.36
CA ASN A 22 12.32 4.29 -4.09
C ASN A 22 13.27 4.26 -2.89
N ALA A 23 14.24 3.34 -2.86
CA ALA A 23 15.23 3.27 -1.79
C ALA A 23 16.08 4.54 -1.73
N LYS A 24 16.59 5.00 -2.89
CA LYS A 24 17.43 6.19 -3.00
C LYS A 24 16.73 7.44 -2.44
N TYR A 25 15.54 7.73 -2.94
CA TYR A 25 14.82 8.95 -2.54
C TYR A 25 14.25 8.86 -1.12
N LEU A 26 13.66 7.72 -0.73
CA LEU A 26 13.09 7.58 0.61
C LEU A 26 14.16 7.67 1.71
N ILE A 27 15.36 7.10 1.50
CA ILE A 27 16.47 7.21 2.45
C ILE A 27 17.03 8.63 2.46
N LYS A 28 17.28 9.23 1.27
CA LYS A 28 17.85 10.57 1.14
C LYS A 28 16.94 11.64 1.77
N ALA A 29 15.64 11.51 1.56
CA ALA A 29 14.64 12.43 2.08
C ALA A 29 14.28 12.19 3.57
N GLY A 30 14.79 11.11 4.18
CA GLY A 30 14.52 10.81 5.59
C GLY A 30 13.14 10.20 5.86
N TYR A 31 12.59 9.46 4.90
CA TYR A 31 11.35 8.69 5.07
C TYR A 31 11.60 7.32 5.70
N ILE A 32 12.70 6.69 5.33
CA ILE A 32 13.09 5.37 5.85
C ILE A 32 14.58 5.35 6.21
N ASP A 33 14.94 4.40 7.08
CA ASP A 33 16.32 4.03 7.36
C ASP A 33 16.48 2.51 7.25
N GLN A 34 17.52 2.08 6.55
CA GLN A 34 17.77 0.64 6.33
C GLN A 34 18.54 0.05 7.49
N LEU A 35 17.92 -0.86 8.25
CA LEU A 35 18.59 -1.64 9.27
C LEU A 35 19.42 -2.78 8.64
N MET A 36 18.78 -3.51 7.72
CA MET A 36 19.40 -4.58 6.92
C MET A 36 18.61 -4.76 5.62
N ALA A 37 19.11 -5.56 4.69
CA ALA A 37 18.41 -5.87 3.45
C ALA A 37 17.00 -6.42 3.75
N GLY A 38 15.96 -5.73 3.30
CA GLY A 38 14.56 -6.08 3.46
C GLY A 38 13.95 -5.75 4.83
N SER A 39 14.66 -5.03 5.71
CA SER A 39 14.11 -4.50 6.97
C SER A 39 14.45 -3.02 7.11
N TYR A 40 13.43 -2.19 7.28
CA TYR A 40 13.54 -0.74 7.28
C TYR A 40 12.76 -0.14 8.45
N THR A 41 13.38 0.87 9.08
CA THR A 41 12.66 1.76 9.98
C THR A 41 11.85 2.76 9.17
N LEU A 42 10.56 2.87 9.41
CA LEU A 42 9.76 4.00 8.94
C LEU A 42 10.06 5.20 9.85
N LEU A 43 10.72 6.20 9.29
CA LEU A 43 10.98 7.46 9.98
C LEU A 43 9.69 8.32 10.00
N PRO A 44 9.60 9.39 10.78
CA PRO A 44 8.35 10.14 10.94
C PRO A 44 7.63 10.52 9.65
N LEU A 45 8.34 10.93 8.60
CA LEU A 45 7.72 11.22 7.30
C LEU A 45 7.15 9.95 6.64
N GLY A 46 7.93 8.86 6.61
CA GLY A 46 7.49 7.60 6.03
C GLY A 46 6.34 6.97 6.80
N PHE A 47 6.35 7.07 8.13
CA PHE A 47 5.26 6.60 8.97
C PHE A 47 3.96 7.37 8.67
N ARG A 48 4.01 8.69 8.51
CA ARG A 48 2.83 9.51 8.14
C ARG A 48 2.26 9.09 6.79
N VAL A 49 3.11 8.88 5.75
CA VAL A 49 2.64 8.40 4.44
C VAL A 49 1.94 7.05 4.56
N VAL A 50 2.53 6.10 5.29
CA VAL A 50 1.92 4.77 5.49
C VAL A 50 0.61 4.88 6.26
N GLU A 51 0.50 5.74 7.28
CA GLU A 51 -0.76 5.95 8.02
C GLU A 51 -1.83 6.59 7.12
N ASN A 52 -1.48 7.54 6.24
CA ASN A 52 -2.44 8.13 5.28
C ASN A 52 -2.95 7.05 4.31
N ILE A 53 -2.07 6.20 3.78
CA ILE A 53 -2.45 5.04 2.95
C ILE A 53 -3.40 4.11 3.73
N LYS A 54 -3.08 3.78 4.98
CA LYS A 54 -3.93 2.93 5.85
C LYS A 54 -5.29 3.57 6.11
N ASN A 55 -5.36 4.88 6.28
CA ASN A 55 -6.63 5.58 6.51
C ASN A 55 -7.56 5.46 5.29
N ILE A 56 -7.05 5.67 4.07
CA ILE A 56 -7.81 5.46 2.83
C ILE A 56 -8.33 4.03 2.73
N ILE A 57 -7.46 3.04 3.01
CA ILE A 57 -7.85 1.61 3.00
C ILE A 57 -8.95 1.34 4.04
N ARG A 58 -8.78 1.86 5.27
CA ARG A 58 -9.72 1.68 6.39
C ARG A 58 -11.10 2.24 6.05
N GLU A 59 -11.16 3.45 5.52
CA GLU A 59 -12.40 4.11 5.14
C GLU A 59 -13.20 3.30 4.11
N GLU A 60 -12.53 2.83 3.06
CA GLU A 60 -13.22 2.07 2.01
C GLU A 60 -13.62 0.66 2.47
N LEU A 61 -12.80 -0.01 3.28
CA LEU A 61 -13.15 -1.33 3.82
C LEU A 61 -14.29 -1.26 4.83
N ASN A 62 -14.32 -0.26 5.70
CA ASN A 62 -15.41 -0.07 6.66
C ASN A 62 -16.77 0.09 5.96
N LYS A 63 -16.80 0.74 4.79
CA LYS A 63 -18.03 0.88 3.95
C LYS A 63 -18.55 -0.48 3.46
N THR A 64 -17.72 -1.52 3.39
CA THR A 64 -18.14 -2.90 3.05
C THR A 64 -18.74 -3.67 4.22
N GLY A 65 -18.71 -3.10 5.43
CA GLY A 65 -19.08 -3.77 6.67
C GLY A 65 -17.96 -4.65 7.25
N ALA A 66 -16.73 -4.52 6.77
CA ALA A 66 -15.58 -5.19 7.37
C ALA A 66 -15.16 -4.49 8.68
N GLN A 67 -14.69 -5.28 9.65
CA GLN A 67 -14.33 -4.81 10.99
C GLN A 67 -12.83 -4.97 11.24
N GLU A 68 -12.20 -3.92 11.76
CA GLU A 68 -10.77 -3.96 12.10
C GLU A 68 -10.55 -4.68 13.43
N LEU A 69 -9.55 -5.55 13.46
CA LEU A 69 -9.07 -6.26 14.68
C LEU A 69 -7.54 -6.31 14.65
N LEU A 70 -6.92 -6.87 15.67
CA LEU A 70 -5.49 -7.12 15.72
C LEU A 70 -5.22 -8.54 16.18
N MET A 71 -4.53 -9.32 15.35
CA MET A 71 -4.16 -10.70 15.64
C MET A 71 -2.69 -10.84 16.05
N PRO A 72 -2.34 -11.85 16.86
CA PRO A 72 -0.96 -12.13 17.24
C PRO A 72 -0.05 -12.39 16.04
N LEU A 73 1.22 -12.02 16.15
CA LEU A 73 2.26 -12.26 15.14
C LEU A 73 3.10 -13.50 15.44
N LEU A 74 3.05 -13.98 16.66
CA LEU A 74 3.71 -15.20 17.10
C LEU A 74 2.71 -16.35 17.04
N HIS A 75 2.95 -17.32 16.17
CA HIS A 75 2.03 -18.40 15.88
C HIS A 75 2.55 -19.73 16.44
N PRO A 76 1.74 -20.49 17.20
CA PRO A 76 2.12 -21.82 17.65
C PRO A 76 2.02 -22.82 16.48
N ARG A 77 2.92 -23.81 16.49
CA ARG A 77 3.02 -24.84 15.44
C ARG A 77 1.71 -25.63 15.24
N ASP A 78 1.02 -25.99 16.32
CA ASP A 78 -0.16 -26.86 16.30
C ASP A 78 -1.30 -26.36 15.43
N ILE A 79 -1.46 -25.04 15.27
CA ILE A 79 -2.45 -24.45 14.37
C ILE A 79 -2.07 -24.69 12.89
N TRP A 80 -0.80 -24.60 12.58
CA TRP A 80 -0.26 -24.81 11.22
C TRP A 80 -0.19 -26.29 10.83
N ASP A 81 -0.01 -27.20 11.80
CA ASP A 81 -0.06 -28.65 11.58
C ASP A 81 -1.43 -29.11 11.10
N GLN A 82 -2.53 -28.43 11.50
CA GLN A 82 -3.89 -28.76 11.07
C GLN A 82 -4.11 -28.61 9.57
N THR A 83 -3.42 -27.67 8.94
CA THR A 83 -3.44 -27.48 7.48
C THR A 83 -2.31 -28.20 6.75
N GLY A 84 -1.39 -28.83 7.50
CA GLY A 84 -0.17 -29.45 6.98
C GLY A 84 0.91 -28.45 6.55
N ARG A 85 0.62 -27.15 6.62
CA ARG A 85 1.50 -26.07 6.11
C ARG A 85 2.77 -25.88 6.95
N TRP A 86 2.80 -26.31 8.22
CA TRP A 86 4.03 -26.23 9.03
C TRP A 86 5.21 -26.97 8.41
N SER A 87 4.94 -28.14 7.83
CA SER A 87 5.97 -29.02 7.25
C SER A 87 6.11 -28.89 5.73
N ASP A 88 5.26 -28.09 5.10
CA ASP A 88 5.27 -27.82 3.67
C ASP A 88 6.61 -27.20 3.25
N PRO A 89 7.32 -27.72 2.22
CA PRO A 89 8.61 -27.22 1.78
C PRO A 89 8.60 -25.74 1.37
N ASP A 90 7.55 -25.30 0.68
CA ASP A 90 7.42 -23.91 0.20
C ASP A 90 7.15 -22.95 1.35
N VAL A 91 6.31 -23.36 2.31
CA VAL A 91 6.07 -22.58 3.53
C VAL A 91 7.32 -22.49 4.40
N LYS A 92 8.10 -23.58 4.54
CA LYS A 92 9.38 -23.57 5.28
C LYS A 92 10.41 -22.59 4.70
N GLN A 93 10.36 -22.34 3.40
CA GLN A 93 11.26 -21.35 2.78
C GLN A 93 10.87 -19.91 3.13
N ILE A 94 9.57 -19.66 3.38
CA ILE A 94 9.01 -18.33 3.60
C ILE A 94 8.89 -18.00 5.08
N MET A 95 8.45 -18.95 5.91
CA MET A 95 8.14 -18.74 7.32
C MET A 95 9.38 -18.85 8.20
N TYR A 96 9.65 -17.86 9.04
CA TYR A 96 10.62 -17.99 10.13
C TYR A 96 10.06 -18.91 11.21
N GLN A 97 10.65 -20.10 11.35
CA GLN A 97 10.29 -21.11 12.36
C GLN A 97 11.41 -21.23 13.39
N PHE A 98 11.09 -21.30 14.67
CA PHE A 98 12.07 -21.39 15.75
C PHE A 98 11.48 -22.11 16.99
N LYS A 99 12.36 -22.41 17.95
CA LYS A 99 11.99 -22.99 19.25
C LYS A 99 12.24 -21.99 20.37
N ASP A 100 11.37 -22.00 21.37
CA ASP A 100 11.64 -21.29 22.62
C ASP A 100 12.63 -22.09 23.51
N ILE A 101 12.97 -21.52 24.67
CA ILE A 101 13.89 -22.12 25.64
C ILE A 101 13.37 -23.46 26.21
N HIS A 102 12.10 -23.77 26.06
CA HIS A 102 11.48 -25.02 26.50
C HIS A 102 11.30 -26.03 25.36
N GLY A 103 11.79 -25.69 24.15
CA GLY A 103 11.69 -26.53 22.96
C GLY A 103 10.35 -26.47 22.24
N LYS A 104 9.41 -25.57 22.64
CA LYS A 104 8.13 -25.38 21.97
C LYS A 104 8.35 -24.62 20.67
N GLU A 105 7.71 -25.08 19.59
CA GLU A 105 7.90 -24.54 18.25
C GLU A 105 6.90 -23.45 17.92
N PHE A 106 7.41 -22.37 17.33
CA PHE A 106 6.67 -21.18 16.92
C PHE A 106 7.13 -20.72 15.56
N GLY A 107 6.26 -19.96 14.88
CA GLY A 107 6.61 -19.22 13.67
C GLY A 107 6.22 -17.76 13.77
N LEU A 108 6.98 -16.90 13.06
CA LEU A 108 6.56 -15.52 12.84
C LEU A 108 5.55 -15.46 11.70
N SER A 109 4.56 -14.58 11.81
CA SER A 109 3.48 -14.47 10.86
C SER A 109 3.98 -14.03 9.47
N PHE A 110 3.84 -14.88 8.46
CA PHE A 110 3.95 -14.48 7.08
C PHE A 110 2.57 -14.27 6.42
N THR A 111 1.53 -14.83 7.04
CA THR A 111 0.09 -14.70 6.72
C THR A 111 -0.74 -15.15 7.92
N HIS A 112 -2.09 -15.03 7.89
CA HIS A 112 -2.95 -15.31 9.05
C HIS A 112 -4.18 -16.19 8.75
N GLU A 113 -4.25 -16.88 7.61
CA GLU A 113 -5.42 -17.72 7.25
C GLU A 113 -5.75 -18.71 8.37
N GLU A 114 -4.77 -19.46 8.88
CA GLU A 114 -4.95 -20.43 9.95
C GLU A 114 -5.40 -19.80 11.27
N ILE A 115 -4.85 -18.62 11.58
CA ILE A 115 -5.12 -17.90 12.82
C ILE A 115 -6.54 -17.36 12.84
N VAL A 116 -6.97 -16.77 11.71
CA VAL A 116 -8.34 -16.29 11.54
C VAL A 116 -9.31 -17.46 11.59
N MET A 117 -9.06 -18.54 10.87
CA MET A 117 -9.96 -19.71 10.87
C MET A 117 -10.09 -20.32 12.28
N ASN A 118 -8.99 -20.41 13.03
CA ASN A 118 -9.02 -20.85 14.44
C ASN A 118 -9.84 -19.89 15.31
N LEU A 119 -9.77 -18.58 15.09
CA LEU A 119 -10.60 -17.59 15.79
C LEU A 119 -12.07 -17.76 15.44
N LEU A 120 -12.40 -17.87 14.14
CA LEU A 120 -13.77 -18.04 13.65
C LEU A 120 -14.41 -19.32 14.18
N GLY A 121 -13.66 -20.42 14.28
CA GLY A 121 -14.16 -21.67 14.83
C GLY A 121 -14.61 -21.60 16.30
N LYS A 122 -14.16 -20.58 17.04
CA LYS A 122 -14.61 -20.32 18.42
C LYS A 122 -15.86 -19.44 18.50
N MET A 123 -16.16 -18.70 17.43
CA MET A 123 -17.18 -17.66 17.41
C MET A 123 -18.41 -18.04 16.57
N ILE A 124 -18.20 -18.77 15.45
CA ILE A 124 -19.27 -19.15 14.52
C ILE A 124 -19.84 -20.49 14.94
N GLN A 125 -21.15 -20.55 15.16
CA GLN A 125 -21.90 -21.76 15.48
C GLN A 125 -22.97 -22.07 14.45
N SER A 126 -23.57 -21.06 13.86
CA SER A 126 -24.70 -21.20 12.93
C SER A 126 -24.57 -20.29 11.71
N TYR A 127 -25.38 -20.56 10.70
CA TYR A 127 -25.48 -19.70 9.49
C TYR A 127 -25.85 -18.24 9.83
N LYS A 128 -26.47 -17.98 10.98
CA LYS A 128 -26.83 -16.61 11.42
C LYS A 128 -25.62 -15.78 11.82
N ASP A 129 -24.51 -16.41 12.12
CA ASP A 129 -23.26 -15.73 12.48
C ASP A 129 -22.43 -15.34 11.23
N LEU A 130 -22.87 -15.74 10.04
CA LEU A 130 -22.25 -15.48 8.74
C LEU A 130 -23.07 -14.45 7.92
N PRO A 131 -22.44 -13.62 7.07
CA PRO A 131 -21.00 -13.57 6.80
C PRO A 131 -20.21 -12.79 7.85
N VAL A 132 -18.98 -13.22 8.12
CA VAL A 132 -18.00 -12.47 8.92
C VAL A 132 -16.95 -11.86 8.00
N LYS A 133 -16.57 -10.61 8.24
CA LYS A 133 -15.57 -9.87 7.47
C LYS A 133 -14.67 -9.12 8.44
N VAL A 134 -13.41 -9.52 8.54
CA VAL A 134 -12.46 -8.94 9.50
C VAL A 134 -11.14 -8.65 8.84
N TYR A 135 -10.50 -7.55 9.23
CA TYR A 135 -9.19 -7.17 8.69
C TYR A 135 -8.28 -6.61 9.77
N HIS A 136 -6.99 -6.64 9.50
CA HIS A 136 -6.00 -5.94 10.34
C HIS A 136 -4.87 -5.35 9.51
N PHE A 137 -4.18 -4.38 10.11
CA PHE A 137 -2.86 -3.95 9.68
C PHE A 137 -1.83 -4.57 10.60
N SER A 138 -0.90 -5.34 10.05
CA SER A 138 0.11 -6.00 10.86
C SER A 138 1.42 -6.19 10.10
N THR A 139 2.50 -6.30 10.86
CA THR A 139 3.79 -6.69 10.31
C THR A 139 3.76 -8.14 9.84
N LYS A 140 4.33 -8.38 8.65
CA LYS A 140 4.61 -9.72 8.13
C LYS A 140 6.11 -9.96 8.08
N PHE A 141 6.47 -11.22 8.35
CA PHE A 141 7.83 -11.68 8.30
C PHE A 141 7.95 -12.75 7.21
N ARG A 142 8.73 -12.48 6.18
CA ARG A 142 8.99 -13.45 5.11
C ARG A 142 10.49 -13.62 4.94
N ASN A 143 10.97 -14.86 4.97
CA ASN A 143 12.37 -15.19 4.71
C ASN A 143 12.70 -15.02 3.22
N GLU A 144 12.68 -13.76 2.79
CA GLU A 144 12.89 -13.38 1.41
C GLU A 144 14.37 -13.54 1.04
N PRO A 145 14.72 -14.48 0.13
CA PRO A 145 16.11 -14.73 -0.22
C PRO A 145 16.74 -13.57 -1.03
N ARG A 146 15.91 -12.80 -1.74
CA ARG A 146 16.33 -11.68 -2.60
C ARG A 146 15.60 -10.40 -2.21
N ALA A 147 15.84 -9.91 -1.00
CA ALA A 147 15.35 -8.60 -0.58
C ALA A 147 16.06 -7.49 -1.37
N LYS A 148 15.57 -7.21 -2.58
CA LYS A 148 16.03 -6.18 -3.52
C LYS A 148 14.92 -5.14 -3.71
N SER A 149 15.18 -4.11 -4.51
CA SER A 149 14.18 -3.11 -4.90
C SER A 149 13.64 -2.27 -3.73
N GLY A 150 14.48 -2.00 -2.72
CA GLY A 150 14.12 -1.13 -1.60
C GLY A 150 13.00 -1.71 -0.74
N ILE A 151 11.94 -0.91 -0.50
CA ILE A 151 10.80 -1.34 0.31
C ILE A 151 9.71 -2.09 -0.47
N LEU A 152 9.90 -2.31 -1.77
CA LEU A 152 8.93 -3.07 -2.58
C LEU A 152 8.89 -4.55 -2.18
N ARG A 153 10.04 -5.11 -1.76
CA ARG A 153 10.17 -6.52 -1.37
C ARG A 153 11.03 -6.68 -0.12
N GLY A 154 10.36 -6.72 1.03
CA GLY A 154 11.00 -6.78 2.33
C GLY A 154 10.87 -8.13 3.02
N ARG A 155 11.72 -8.35 4.05
CA ARG A 155 11.64 -9.47 5.01
C ARG A 155 10.72 -9.16 6.18
N GLU A 156 10.58 -7.87 6.47
CA GLU A 156 9.69 -7.32 7.49
C GLU A 156 8.97 -6.12 6.87
N PHE A 157 7.65 -6.19 6.78
CA PHE A 157 6.85 -5.16 6.11
C PHE A 157 5.42 -5.14 6.65
N MET A 158 4.74 -4.01 6.45
CA MET A 158 3.33 -3.88 6.83
C MET A 158 2.42 -4.42 5.74
N MET A 159 1.41 -5.19 6.15
CA MET A 159 0.33 -5.66 5.29
C MET A 159 -1.03 -5.38 5.93
N LYS A 160 -2.02 -5.07 5.12
CA LYS A 160 -3.43 -5.15 5.45
C LYS A 160 -3.94 -6.49 4.93
N ASP A 161 -4.38 -7.32 5.81
CA ASP A 161 -5.05 -8.58 5.49
C ASP A 161 -6.53 -8.45 5.83
N LEU A 162 -7.40 -8.64 4.87
CA LEU A 162 -8.83 -8.83 5.08
C LEU A 162 -9.16 -10.30 4.83
N TYR A 163 -10.05 -10.82 5.64
CA TYR A 163 -10.58 -12.18 5.55
C TYR A 163 -12.09 -12.15 5.60
N SER A 164 -12.72 -12.97 4.77
CA SER A 164 -14.18 -13.08 4.75
C SER A 164 -14.64 -14.53 4.82
N ALA A 165 -15.66 -14.80 5.64
CA ALA A 165 -16.24 -16.10 5.89
C ALA A 165 -17.73 -16.11 5.52
N HIS A 166 -18.17 -17.11 4.76
CA HIS A 166 -19.45 -17.14 4.08
C HIS A 166 -20.16 -18.48 4.18
N VAL A 167 -21.48 -18.48 3.99
CA VAL A 167 -22.30 -19.70 3.99
C VAL A 167 -22.19 -20.52 2.69
N SER A 168 -21.81 -19.87 1.58
CA SER A 168 -21.76 -20.53 0.26
C SER A 168 -20.68 -19.94 -0.62
N GLU A 169 -20.34 -20.68 -1.69
CA GLU A 169 -19.43 -20.19 -2.73
C GLU A 169 -19.97 -18.93 -3.41
N GLU A 170 -21.25 -18.89 -3.70
CA GLU A 170 -21.91 -17.75 -4.32
C GLU A 170 -21.79 -16.49 -3.43
N ASP A 171 -22.09 -16.61 -2.12
CA ASP A 171 -21.97 -15.49 -1.18
C ASP A 171 -20.52 -15.02 -1.06
N MET A 172 -19.55 -15.95 -1.05
CA MET A 172 -18.13 -15.64 -1.06
C MET A 172 -17.74 -14.84 -2.31
N TYR A 173 -18.11 -15.30 -3.52
CA TYR A 173 -17.76 -14.61 -4.76
C TYR A 173 -18.49 -13.27 -4.92
N LYS A 174 -19.68 -13.11 -4.38
CA LYS A 174 -20.38 -11.82 -4.34
C LYS A 174 -19.54 -10.79 -3.56
N TYR A 175 -19.05 -11.15 -2.39
CA TYR A 175 -18.18 -10.27 -1.60
C TYR A 175 -16.78 -10.13 -2.23
N TYR A 176 -16.23 -11.17 -2.80
CA TYR A 176 -14.96 -11.15 -3.51
C TYR A 176 -14.96 -10.11 -4.65
N ASN A 177 -16.00 -10.10 -5.47
CA ASN A 177 -16.14 -9.13 -6.55
C ASN A 177 -16.36 -7.71 -6.02
N LEU A 178 -17.12 -7.53 -4.94
CA LEU A 178 -17.25 -6.23 -4.27
C LEU A 178 -15.87 -5.71 -3.81
N VAL A 179 -15.07 -6.54 -3.17
CA VAL A 179 -13.73 -6.14 -2.69
C VAL A 179 -12.81 -5.83 -3.87
N LYS A 180 -12.92 -6.56 -4.98
CA LYS A 180 -12.17 -6.25 -6.21
C LYS A 180 -12.42 -4.82 -6.68
N ASP A 181 -13.67 -4.39 -6.75
CA ASP A 181 -14.04 -3.03 -7.14
C ASP A 181 -13.59 -1.99 -6.09
N VAL A 182 -13.71 -2.32 -4.81
CA VAL A 182 -13.24 -1.47 -3.70
C VAL A 182 -11.73 -1.28 -3.75
N TYR A 183 -10.95 -2.29 -4.13
CA TYR A 183 -9.50 -2.16 -4.27
C TYR A 183 -9.12 -1.20 -5.40
N ILE A 184 -9.79 -1.28 -6.55
CA ILE A 184 -9.58 -0.32 -7.64
C ILE A 184 -9.83 1.12 -7.14
N LYS A 185 -10.91 1.32 -6.36
CA LYS A 185 -11.23 2.61 -5.76
C LYS A 185 -10.18 3.07 -4.75
N ILE A 186 -9.69 2.15 -3.88
CA ILE A 186 -8.62 2.45 -2.91
C ILE A 186 -7.37 2.93 -3.65
N PHE A 187 -6.89 2.20 -4.65
CA PHE A 187 -5.70 2.58 -5.39
C PHE A 187 -5.87 3.90 -6.13
N LYS A 188 -7.03 4.13 -6.74
CA LYS A 188 -7.33 5.42 -7.40
C LYS A 188 -7.30 6.59 -6.40
N ARG A 189 -7.86 6.43 -5.20
CA ARG A 189 -7.79 7.45 -4.13
C ARG A 189 -6.35 7.70 -3.65
N ILE A 190 -5.52 6.68 -3.63
CA ILE A 190 -4.09 6.78 -3.31
C ILE A 190 -3.32 7.51 -4.42
N GLY A 191 -3.84 7.54 -5.63
CA GLY A 191 -3.22 8.14 -6.81
C GLY A 191 -2.53 7.12 -7.73
N LEU A 192 -2.80 5.82 -7.59
CA LEU A 192 -2.27 4.75 -8.44
C LEU A 192 -3.33 4.23 -9.40
N ASP A 193 -3.00 4.20 -10.69
CA ASP A 193 -3.76 3.46 -11.68
C ASP A 193 -3.29 2.00 -11.70
N VAL A 194 -4.21 1.07 -11.43
CA VAL A 194 -3.91 -0.35 -11.34
C VAL A 194 -4.65 -1.15 -12.42
N LEU A 195 -3.99 -2.18 -12.92
CA LEU A 195 -4.60 -3.23 -13.71
C LEU A 195 -5.00 -4.39 -12.78
N THR A 196 -6.21 -4.92 -12.98
CA THR A 196 -6.62 -6.17 -12.31
C THR A 196 -6.17 -7.33 -13.18
N VAL A 197 -5.27 -8.13 -12.67
CA VAL A 197 -4.55 -9.19 -13.40
C VAL A 197 -4.94 -10.55 -12.81
N GLU A 198 -5.38 -11.48 -13.63
CA GLU A 198 -5.57 -12.86 -13.21
C GLU A 198 -4.19 -13.52 -12.99
N ALA A 199 -4.04 -14.25 -11.91
CA ALA A 199 -2.78 -14.88 -11.50
C ALA A 199 -3.00 -16.25 -10.86
N SER A 200 -1.90 -16.98 -10.61
CA SER A 200 -1.95 -18.23 -9.85
C SER A 200 -2.29 -17.96 -8.38
N GLY A 201 -3.06 -18.87 -7.76
CA GLY A 201 -3.30 -18.81 -6.30
C GLY A 201 -2.10 -19.23 -5.45
N GLY A 202 -1.02 -19.72 -6.06
CA GLY A 202 0.22 -20.10 -5.41
C GLY A 202 0.03 -21.08 -4.24
N VAL A 203 0.70 -20.80 -3.12
CA VAL A 203 0.63 -21.62 -1.89
C VAL A 203 -0.69 -21.48 -1.12
N PHE A 204 -1.59 -20.58 -1.53
CA PHE A 204 -2.82 -20.27 -0.80
C PHE A 204 -4.02 -21.09 -1.31
N THR A 205 -4.16 -21.21 -2.61
CA THR A 205 -5.32 -21.88 -3.24
C THR A 205 -4.96 -22.46 -4.60
N ASP A 206 -5.66 -23.53 -5.01
CA ASP A 206 -5.56 -24.12 -6.34
C ASP A 206 -6.38 -23.35 -7.41
N LYS A 207 -7.18 -22.35 -6.98
CA LYS A 207 -7.94 -21.47 -7.86
C LYS A 207 -7.10 -20.28 -8.29
N ASN A 208 -7.43 -19.67 -9.43
CA ASN A 208 -6.83 -18.40 -9.83
C ASN A 208 -7.19 -17.29 -8.84
N SER A 209 -6.23 -16.41 -8.62
CA SER A 209 -6.35 -15.19 -7.82
C SER A 209 -6.45 -13.96 -8.73
N HIS A 210 -6.69 -12.78 -8.16
CA HIS A 210 -6.54 -11.51 -8.87
C HIS A 210 -5.54 -10.62 -8.15
N GLU A 211 -4.57 -10.16 -8.91
CA GLU A 211 -3.57 -9.20 -8.49
C GLU A 211 -3.93 -7.80 -8.97
N PHE A 212 -3.49 -6.80 -8.22
CA PHE A 212 -3.57 -5.40 -8.62
C PHE A 212 -2.16 -4.93 -8.92
N GLN A 213 -1.91 -4.64 -10.19
CA GLN A 213 -0.58 -4.39 -10.74
C GLN A 213 -0.46 -2.95 -11.24
N VAL A 214 0.62 -2.27 -10.86
CA VAL A 214 1.01 -0.94 -11.36
C VAL A 214 2.09 -1.12 -12.41
N LEU A 215 1.90 -0.53 -13.59
CA LEU A 215 2.91 -0.58 -14.65
C LEU A 215 4.17 0.18 -14.22
N SER A 216 5.31 -0.48 -14.31
CA SER A 216 6.62 0.10 -13.96
C SER A 216 7.75 -0.76 -14.50
N ASP A 217 8.74 -0.14 -15.15
CA ASP A 217 9.89 -0.84 -15.72
C ASP A 217 10.77 -1.54 -14.66
N VAL A 218 10.72 -1.08 -13.41
CA VAL A 218 11.41 -1.71 -12.27
C VAL A 218 10.61 -2.84 -11.63
N GLY A 219 9.40 -3.13 -12.14
CA GLY A 219 8.55 -4.21 -11.65
C GLY A 219 9.19 -5.58 -11.79
N GLU A 220 8.99 -6.43 -10.81
CA GLU A 220 9.49 -7.81 -10.81
C GLU A 220 8.60 -8.74 -11.64
N ASP A 221 7.30 -8.42 -11.74
CA ASP A 221 6.33 -9.20 -12.47
C ASP A 221 6.31 -8.86 -13.95
N THR A 222 5.87 -9.81 -14.74
CA THR A 222 5.55 -9.61 -16.16
C THR A 222 4.09 -9.99 -16.35
N ILE A 223 3.31 -9.06 -16.86
CA ILE A 223 1.91 -9.27 -17.18
C ILE A 223 1.70 -9.17 -18.69
N TYR A 224 0.64 -9.83 -19.14
CA TYR A 224 0.16 -9.78 -20.52
C TYR A 224 -1.24 -9.19 -20.52
N THR A 225 -1.42 -8.06 -21.20
CA THR A 225 -2.67 -7.32 -21.22
C THR A 225 -3.13 -7.02 -22.65
N CYS A 226 -4.43 -6.92 -22.83
CA CYS A 226 -5.00 -6.50 -24.10
C CYS A 226 -4.68 -5.03 -24.36
N ASP A 227 -4.04 -4.73 -25.49
CA ASP A 227 -3.80 -3.36 -25.94
C ASP A 227 -4.96 -2.84 -26.77
N CYS A 228 -5.88 -2.15 -26.11
CA CYS A 228 -7.03 -1.49 -26.74
C CYS A 228 -6.80 -0.01 -27.07
N SER A 229 -5.55 0.48 -27.00
CA SER A 229 -5.22 1.90 -27.12
C SER A 229 -5.71 2.55 -28.41
N ASP A 230 -5.77 1.80 -29.52
CA ASP A 230 -6.17 2.30 -30.84
C ASP A 230 -7.62 1.89 -31.22
N LYS A 231 -8.38 1.25 -30.34
CA LYS A 231 -9.71 0.69 -30.64
C LYS A 231 -10.73 0.99 -29.55
N SER A 232 -12.00 1.08 -29.94
CA SER A 232 -13.14 1.31 -29.04
C SER A 232 -13.55 0.07 -28.23
N CYS A 233 -12.60 -0.76 -27.85
CA CYS A 233 -12.87 -2.01 -27.16
C CYS A 233 -12.64 -1.81 -25.64
N ASP A 234 -13.61 -2.22 -24.83
CA ASP A 234 -13.55 -2.18 -23.35
C ASP A 234 -12.95 -3.47 -22.75
N CYS A 235 -12.18 -4.22 -23.52
CA CYS A 235 -11.59 -5.48 -23.08
C CYS A 235 -10.60 -5.23 -21.91
N LYS A 236 -10.79 -5.97 -20.84
CA LYS A 236 -9.96 -5.89 -19.62
C LYS A 236 -9.08 -7.11 -19.41
N PHE A 237 -8.86 -7.90 -20.46
CA PHE A 237 -8.01 -9.08 -20.38
C PHE A 237 -6.63 -8.69 -19.85
N SER A 238 -6.23 -9.34 -18.77
CA SER A 238 -4.89 -9.21 -18.22
C SER A 238 -4.54 -10.45 -17.39
N GLN A 239 -3.42 -11.09 -17.69
CA GLN A 239 -2.95 -12.29 -16.98
C GLN A 239 -1.48 -12.17 -16.63
N ASN A 240 -1.11 -12.70 -15.45
CA ASN A 240 0.28 -12.85 -15.05
C ASN A 240 0.97 -13.91 -15.94
N LYS A 241 2.26 -13.71 -16.19
CA LYS A 241 3.11 -14.64 -16.95
C LYS A 241 3.01 -16.10 -16.45
N GLU A 242 2.76 -16.31 -15.18
CA GLU A 242 2.66 -17.63 -14.56
C GLU A 242 1.54 -18.49 -15.14
N ILE A 243 0.45 -17.87 -15.59
CA ILE A 243 -0.73 -18.58 -16.12
C ILE A 243 -0.98 -18.32 -17.60
N PHE A 244 -0.43 -17.24 -18.16
CA PHE A 244 -0.61 -16.91 -19.58
C PHE A 244 0.14 -17.89 -20.48
N LYS A 245 -0.57 -18.50 -21.43
CA LYS A 245 -0.02 -19.52 -22.34
C LYS A 245 0.34 -18.99 -23.73
N GLY A 246 0.07 -17.72 -24.00
CA GLY A 246 0.40 -17.03 -25.24
C GLY A 246 1.74 -16.29 -25.18
N GLN A 247 1.95 -15.42 -26.16
CA GLN A 247 3.13 -14.56 -26.25
C GLN A 247 2.73 -13.13 -26.62
N ASP A 248 3.69 -12.22 -26.48
CA ASP A 248 3.55 -10.83 -26.91
C ASP A 248 3.25 -10.75 -28.42
N GLY A 249 2.26 -9.98 -28.82
CA GLY A 249 1.79 -9.84 -30.20
C GLY A 249 0.69 -10.82 -30.62
N ASP A 250 0.34 -11.81 -29.82
CA ASP A 250 -0.80 -12.69 -30.09
C ASP A 250 -2.12 -11.92 -30.08
N LYS A 251 -3.14 -12.44 -30.74
CA LYS A 251 -4.50 -11.89 -30.64
C LYS A 251 -5.04 -12.02 -29.22
N CYS A 252 -5.79 -11.02 -28.78
CA CYS A 252 -6.46 -11.08 -27.49
C CYS A 252 -7.51 -12.19 -27.46
N PRO A 253 -7.49 -13.10 -26.48
CA PRO A 253 -8.43 -14.23 -26.42
C PRO A 253 -9.87 -13.82 -26.07
N GLU A 254 -10.10 -12.58 -25.60
CA GLU A 254 -11.44 -12.12 -25.21
C GLU A 254 -12.12 -11.25 -26.26
N CYS A 255 -11.37 -10.45 -27.02
CA CYS A 255 -11.96 -9.51 -27.98
C CYS A 255 -11.60 -9.77 -29.44
N ASP A 256 -10.67 -10.65 -29.76
CA ASP A 256 -10.17 -11.00 -31.11
C ASP A 256 -9.66 -9.80 -31.96
N ASP A 257 -9.95 -8.57 -31.57
CA ASP A 257 -9.66 -7.35 -32.33
C ASP A 257 -8.34 -6.69 -31.99
N CYS A 258 -7.87 -6.89 -30.76
CA CYS A 258 -6.67 -6.30 -30.23
C CYS A 258 -5.54 -7.33 -30.08
N ILE A 259 -4.34 -6.86 -29.82
CA ILE A 259 -3.19 -7.71 -29.59
C ILE A 259 -2.82 -7.71 -28.11
N ILE A 260 -2.16 -8.75 -27.67
CA ILE A 260 -1.59 -8.84 -26.35
C ILE A 260 -0.25 -8.10 -26.32
N LYS A 261 -0.04 -7.30 -25.29
CA LYS A 261 1.26 -6.70 -24.96
C LYS A 261 1.74 -7.13 -23.59
N SER A 262 3.03 -7.44 -23.53
CA SER A 262 3.70 -7.69 -22.25
C SER A 262 4.17 -6.38 -21.62
N ALA A 263 4.08 -6.28 -20.30
CA ALA A 263 4.60 -5.15 -19.54
C ALA A 263 5.19 -5.61 -18.21
N LYS A 264 6.15 -4.84 -17.69
CA LYS A 264 6.64 -4.99 -16.33
C LYS A 264 5.71 -4.28 -15.36
N SER A 265 5.55 -4.84 -14.16
CA SER A 265 4.61 -4.32 -13.17
C SER A 265 5.02 -4.64 -11.73
N ILE A 266 4.46 -3.85 -10.81
CA ILE A 266 4.60 -4.01 -9.36
C ILE A 266 3.25 -4.45 -8.81
N GLU A 267 3.20 -5.63 -8.17
CA GLU A 267 2.02 -6.11 -7.43
C GLU A 267 1.84 -5.27 -6.16
N VAL A 268 0.73 -4.56 -6.03
CA VAL A 268 0.39 -3.72 -4.87
C VAL A 268 -0.73 -4.30 -4.00
N GLY A 269 -1.45 -5.28 -4.50
CA GLY A 269 -2.49 -6.02 -3.79
C GLY A 269 -2.84 -7.33 -4.46
N ASN A 270 -3.42 -8.26 -3.69
CA ASN A 270 -3.86 -9.56 -4.21
C ASN A 270 -5.09 -10.05 -3.44
N ILE A 271 -6.00 -10.76 -4.12
CA ILE A 271 -7.21 -11.35 -3.54
C ILE A 271 -7.33 -12.82 -3.95
N PHE A 272 -7.64 -13.69 -2.96
CA PHE A 272 -7.63 -15.13 -3.12
C PHE A 272 -8.98 -15.76 -2.74
N PRO A 273 -9.64 -16.49 -3.64
CA PRO A 273 -10.79 -17.32 -3.30
C PRO A 273 -10.27 -18.66 -2.73
N LEU A 274 -10.25 -18.78 -1.40
CA LEU A 274 -9.66 -19.92 -0.71
C LEU A 274 -10.59 -21.15 -0.65
N GLY A 275 -11.90 -20.93 -0.86
CA GLY A 275 -12.90 -22.02 -0.78
C GLY A 275 -13.07 -22.56 0.63
N THR A 276 -13.20 -23.87 0.78
CA THR A 276 -13.42 -24.55 2.07
C THR A 276 -12.16 -25.20 2.64
N LYS A 277 -11.02 -25.13 1.96
CA LYS A 277 -9.76 -25.79 2.32
C LYS A 277 -9.36 -25.60 3.78
N TYR A 278 -9.41 -24.36 4.28
CA TYR A 278 -9.00 -24.03 5.65
C TYR A 278 -10.03 -24.47 6.69
N SER A 279 -11.32 -24.27 6.44
CA SER A 279 -12.38 -24.70 7.36
C SER A 279 -12.45 -26.22 7.50
N GLU A 280 -12.31 -26.95 6.39
CA GLU A 280 -12.26 -28.43 6.41
C GLU A 280 -11.03 -28.95 7.13
N SER A 281 -9.84 -28.42 6.84
CA SER A 281 -8.58 -28.83 7.45
C SER A 281 -8.58 -28.58 8.97
N GLN A 282 -9.11 -27.45 9.43
CA GLN A 282 -9.19 -27.09 10.85
C GLN A 282 -10.49 -27.58 11.53
N LYS A 283 -11.35 -28.28 10.80
CA LYS A 283 -12.65 -28.80 11.29
C LYS A 283 -13.55 -27.71 11.84
N VAL A 284 -13.57 -26.56 11.17
CA VAL A 284 -14.43 -25.42 11.52
C VAL A 284 -15.68 -25.47 10.65
N PHE A 285 -16.81 -25.78 11.28
CA PHE A 285 -18.11 -25.93 10.61
C PHE A 285 -19.15 -25.04 11.30
N TYR A 286 -20.18 -24.68 10.56
CA TYR A 286 -21.37 -24.00 11.07
C TYR A 286 -22.60 -24.91 10.87
N THR A 287 -23.64 -24.71 11.68
CA THR A 287 -24.93 -25.38 11.53
C THR A 287 -25.82 -24.58 10.56
N ASP A 288 -26.29 -25.21 9.49
CA ASP A 288 -27.23 -24.58 8.54
C ASP A 288 -28.67 -24.52 9.09
N SER A 289 -29.61 -23.98 8.30
CA SER A 289 -31.03 -23.87 8.70
C SER A 289 -31.76 -25.20 8.87
N GLU A 290 -31.19 -26.29 8.31
CA GLU A 290 -31.73 -27.65 8.41
C GLU A 290 -31.09 -28.50 9.49
N GLY A 291 -30.10 -27.91 10.22
CA GLY A 291 -29.36 -28.60 11.27
C GLY A 291 -28.13 -29.37 10.81
N ASN A 292 -27.72 -29.24 9.56
CA ASN A 292 -26.56 -29.92 9.02
C ASN A 292 -25.27 -29.13 9.28
N GLN A 293 -24.17 -29.85 9.48
CA GLN A 293 -22.84 -29.23 9.57
C GLN A 293 -22.28 -28.93 8.16
N LYS A 294 -21.89 -27.68 7.91
CA LYS A 294 -21.35 -27.19 6.65
C LYS A 294 -19.99 -26.50 6.86
N PRO A 295 -19.02 -26.71 5.96
CA PRO A 295 -17.77 -25.97 6.01
C PRO A 295 -17.99 -24.51 5.65
N ILE A 296 -17.15 -23.63 6.19
CA ILE A 296 -17.17 -22.20 5.89
C ILE A 296 -16.45 -21.93 4.58
N TRP A 297 -17.07 -21.18 3.67
CA TRP A 297 -16.41 -20.65 2.48
C TRP A 297 -15.61 -19.41 2.85
N PHE A 298 -14.35 -19.37 2.42
CA PHE A 298 -13.35 -18.44 2.94
C PHE A 298 -12.58 -17.76 1.80
N ALA A 299 -12.26 -16.48 1.97
CA ALA A 299 -11.41 -15.73 1.05
C ALA A 299 -10.49 -14.79 1.81
N SER A 300 -9.32 -14.46 1.22
CA SER A 300 -8.35 -13.52 1.77
C SER A 300 -7.99 -12.42 0.77
N TYR A 301 -7.63 -11.24 1.28
CA TYR A 301 -7.44 -10.05 0.48
C TYR A 301 -6.31 -9.19 1.06
N GLY A 302 -5.18 -9.11 0.37
CA GLY A 302 -3.96 -8.46 0.83
C GLY A 302 -3.69 -7.12 0.14
N ILE A 303 -3.23 -6.13 0.89
CA ILE A 303 -2.61 -4.89 0.40
C ILE A 303 -1.36 -4.61 1.23
N GLY A 304 -0.25 -4.26 0.58
CA GLY A 304 1.00 -3.89 1.25
C GLY A 304 1.19 -2.37 1.36
N PRO A 305 0.78 -1.68 2.47
CA PRO A 305 0.89 -0.22 2.56
C PRO A 305 2.34 0.30 2.42
N THR A 306 3.33 -0.41 2.95
CA THR A 306 4.75 -0.06 2.75
C THR A 306 5.21 -0.26 1.31
N ARG A 307 4.73 -1.31 0.64
CA ARG A 307 5.00 -1.54 -0.79
C ARG A 307 4.35 -0.46 -1.65
N ILE A 308 3.13 -0.01 -1.33
CA ILE A 308 2.47 1.11 -2.00
C ILE A 308 3.30 2.38 -1.89
N MET A 309 3.84 2.71 -0.72
CA MET A 309 4.74 3.86 -0.56
C MET A 309 5.94 3.77 -1.51
N GLY A 310 6.55 2.59 -1.65
CA GLY A 310 7.63 2.35 -2.60
C GLY A 310 7.19 2.50 -4.06
N ALA A 311 6.04 1.92 -4.44
CA ALA A 311 5.49 1.99 -5.79
C ALA A 311 5.15 3.44 -6.19
N LEU A 312 4.60 4.23 -5.27
CA LEU A 312 4.35 5.65 -5.50
C LEU A 312 5.63 6.41 -5.86
N VAL A 313 6.73 6.15 -5.16
CA VAL A 313 8.02 6.81 -5.46
C VAL A 313 8.62 6.33 -6.78
N GLU A 314 8.41 5.06 -7.17
CA GLU A 314 8.85 4.57 -8.48
C GLU A 314 8.06 5.20 -9.63
N VAL A 315 6.78 5.53 -9.42
CA VAL A 315 5.92 6.13 -10.45
C VAL A 315 6.00 7.66 -10.45
N PHE A 316 6.06 8.26 -9.26
CA PHE A 316 5.96 9.72 -9.07
C PHE A 316 7.24 10.30 -8.49
N HIS A 317 8.20 10.55 -9.35
CA HIS A 317 9.45 11.24 -9.05
C HIS A 317 9.96 12.00 -10.27
N ASP A 318 10.92 12.89 -10.03
CA ASP A 318 11.76 13.53 -11.06
C ASP A 318 13.23 13.52 -10.61
N ASP A 319 14.10 14.18 -11.37
CA ASP A 319 15.54 14.27 -11.06
C ASP A 319 15.84 14.97 -9.72
N LYS A 320 14.88 15.70 -9.16
CA LYS A 320 15.04 16.46 -7.92
C LYS A 320 14.57 15.72 -6.69
N GLY A 321 13.59 14.81 -6.84
CA GLY A 321 13.05 14.05 -5.71
C GLY A 321 11.66 13.48 -5.95
N ILE A 322 10.97 13.23 -4.86
CA ILE A 322 9.65 12.60 -4.82
C ILE A 322 8.56 13.61 -5.27
N ILE A 323 7.47 13.08 -5.82
CA ILE A 323 6.24 13.84 -6.11
C ILE A 323 5.07 13.10 -5.45
N TRP A 324 4.73 13.44 -4.21
CA TRP A 324 3.63 12.76 -3.53
C TRP A 324 2.27 13.13 -4.09
N PRO A 325 1.39 12.15 -4.35
CA PRO A 325 -0.04 12.42 -4.49
C PRO A 325 -0.58 13.12 -3.24
N LYS A 326 -1.45 14.11 -3.44
CA LYS A 326 -2.00 14.96 -2.37
C LYS A 326 -2.65 14.16 -1.24
N SER A 327 -3.30 13.04 -1.57
CA SER A 327 -4.04 12.17 -0.64
C SER A 327 -3.16 11.42 0.36
N VAL A 328 -1.87 11.22 0.07
CA VAL A 328 -0.96 10.43 0.89
C VAL A 328 0.28 11.19 1.37
N ALA A 329 0.45 12.43 0.92
CA ALA A 329 1.57 13.27 1.33
C ALA A 329 1.65 13.40 2.87
N PRO A 330 2.87 13.37 3.46
CA PRO A 330 3.01 13.44 4.92
C PRO A 330 2.69 14.82 5.48
N PHE A 331 2.82 15.85 4.68
CA PHE A 331 2.36 17.23 4.88
C PHE A 331 1.87 17.77 3.54
N GLN A 332 0.84 18.61 3.58
CA GLN A 332 0.33 19.26 2.37
C GLN A 332 1.27 20.37 1.89
N VAL A 333 1.86 21.09 2.82
CA VAL A 333 2.64 22.31 2.57
C VAL A 333 4.04 22.21 3.12
N TYR A 334 5.03 22.58 2.30
CA TYR A 334 6.37 22.94 2.73
C TYR A 334 6.50 24.48 2.72
N LEU A 335 6.54 25.09 3.91
CA LEU A 335 6.64 26.54 4.07
C LEU A 335 8.09 26.95 4.24
N VAL A 336 8.55 27.90 3.42
CA VAL A 336 9.91 28.46 3.44
C VAL A 336 9.87 29.93 3.85
N SER A 337 10.66 30.29 4.85
CA SER A 337 10.99 31.69 5.14
C SER A 337 12.32 32.08 4.52
N LEU A 338 12.37 33.23 3.87
CA LEU A 338 13.59 33.90 3.41
C LEU A 338 13.71 35.25 4.15
N ASN A 339 14.34 35.24 5.34
CA ASN A 339 14.54 36.38 6.24
C ASN A 339 13.23 37.05 6.74
N LYS A 340 12.12 36.28 6.78
CA LYS A 340 10.78 36.74 7.18
C LYS A 340 10.15 35.74 8.16
N ASN A 341 10.89 35.40 9.23
CA ASN A 341 10.48 34.33 10.13
C ASN A 341 9.19 34.66 10.90
N ASP A 342 9.02 35.90 11.35
CA ASP A 342 7.84 36.32 12.13
C ASP A 342 6.57 36.26 11.27
N GLU A 343 6.64 36.67 10.00
CA GLU A 343 5.55 36.58 9.04
C GLU A 343 5.24 35.12 8.70
N ALA A 344 6.28 34.32 8.47
CA ALA A 344 6.12 32.89 8.16
C ALA A 344 5.50 32.11 9.34
N GLU A 345 5.84 32.46 10.59
CA GLU A 345 5.20 31.84 11.78
C GLU A 345 3.70 32.18 11.86
N LYS A 346 3.30 33.41 11.55
CA LYS A 346 1.89 33.79 11.47
C LYS A 346 1.15 33.00 10.38
N VAL A 347 1.70 32.97 9.16
CA VAL A 347 1.14 32.21 8.04
C VAL A 347 1.05 30.73 8.40
N CYS A 348 2.07 30.14 9.02
CA CYS A 348 2.04 28.74 9.46
C CYS A 348 0.89 28.50 10.45
N SER A 349 0.72 29.37 11.44
CA SER A 349 -0.35 29.25 12.44
C SER A 349 -1.75 29.37 11.84
N GLU A 350 -1.95 30.25 10.86
CA GLU A 350 -3.23 30.43 10.19
C GLU A 350 -3.57 29.24 9.27
N LEU A 351 -2.57 28.68 8.56
CA LEU A 351 -2.73 27.45 7.77
C LEU A 351 -3.07 26.26 8.67
N GLU A 352 -2.34 26.07 9.78
CA GLU A 352 -2.63 25.00 10.76
C GLU A 352 -4.02 25.19 11.39
N GLY A 353 -4.44 26.43 11.66
CA GLY A 353 -5.78 26.79 12.15
C GLY A 353 -6.89 26.45 11.15
N ALA A 354 -6.59 26.46 9.85
CA ALA A 354 -7.49 26.04 8.78
C ALA A 354 -7.42 24.52 8.49
N GLY A 355 -6.70 23.73 9.31
CA GLY A 355 -6.57 22.28 9.16
C GLY A 355 -5.56 21.82 8.11
N ILE A 356 -4.73 22.73 7.60
CA ILE A 356 -3.68 22.41 6.63
C ILE A 356 -2.41 21.97 7.37
N GLU A 357 -1.88 20.81 7.06
CA GLU A 357 -0.66 20.29 7.66
C GLU A 357 0.58 20.92 7.02
N VAL A 358 1.38 21.63 7.82
CA VAL A 358 2.54 22.40 7.37
C VAL A 358 3.83 21.89 8.00
N LEU A 359 4.86 21.65 7.17
CA LEU A 359 6.24 21.58 7.63
C LEU A 359 6.92 22.91 7.31
N TYR A 360 7.24 23.70 8.34
CA TYR A 360 7.86 25.01 8.22
C TYR A 360 9.39 24.90 8.33
N ASP A 361 10.09 25.28 7.25
CA ASP A 361 11.56 25.33 7.21
C ASP A 361 12.07 26.65 7.78
N ASP A 362 12.19 26.67 9.09
CA ASP A 362 12.67 27.78 9.92
C ASP A 362 14.21 27.83 10.07
N ARG A 363 14.94 26.97 9.36
CA ARG A 363 16.39 26.86 9.47
C ARG A 363 17.09 28.09 8.84
N ASP A 364 18.22 28.48 9.43
CA ASP A 364 19.11 29.52 8.87
C ASP A 364 20.10 28.88 7.88
N ILE A 365 19.62 28.60 6.66
CA ILE A 365 20.38 28.05 5.54
C ILE A 365 20.01 28.79 4.26
N SER A 366 20.80 28.58 3.19
CA SER A 366 20.56 29.24 1.90
C SER A 366 19.19 28.91 1.30
N ALA A 367 18.60 29.85 0.54
CA ALA A 367 17.37 29.63 -0.19
C ALA A 367 17.46 28.41 -1.13
N GLY A 368 18.62 28.24 -1.80
CA GLY A 368 18.87 27.10 -2.67
C GLY A 368 18.78 25.77 -1.95
N GLU A 369 19.32 25.66 -0.72
CA GLU A 369 19.20 24.44 0.08
C GLU A 369 17.76 24.19 0.55
N LYS A 370 17.00 25.23 0.93
CA LYS A 370 15.57 25.10 1.29
C LYS A 370 14.76 24.60 0.10
N PHE A 371 14.99 25.14 -1.09
CA PHE A 371 14.28 24.71 -2.32
C PHE A 371 14.65 23.28 -2.74
N ALA A 372 15.93 22.92 -2.67
CA ALA A 372 16.38 21.56 -2.93
C ALA A 372 15.76 20.54 -1.94
N ASN A 373 15.60 20.93 -0.67
CA ASN A 373 14.90 20.09 0.32
C ASN A 373 13.39 19.98 -0.01
N ALA A 374 12.73 21.08 -0.38
CA ALA A 374 11.32 21.06 -0.77
C ALA A 374 11.07 20.09 -1.94
N ASP A 375 11.91 20.18 -2.97
CA ASP A 375 11.82 19.31 -4.16
C ASP A 375 12.12 17.84 -3.79
N LEU A 376 13.15 17.57 -2.95
CA LEU A 376 13.50 16.23 -2.51
C LEU A 376 12.42 15.57 -1.67
N LEU A 377 11.84 16.31 -0.70
CA LEU A 377 10.78 15.83 0.18
C LEU A 377 9.48 15.56 -0.56
N GLY A 378 9.18 16.34 -1.60
CA GLY A 378 8.12 16.07 -2.54
C GLY A 378 6.71 16.40 -2.08
N PHE A 379 6.52 17.32 -1.11
CA PHE A 379 5.18 17.72 -0.67
C PHE A 379 4.43 18.46 -1.77
N PRO A 380 3.10 18.35 -1.85
CA PRO A 380 2.31 18.89 -2.95
C PRO A 380 2.52 20.37 -3.21
N TYR A 381 2.66 21.17 -2.14
CA TYR A 381 2.76 22.62 -2.25
C TYR A 381 4.00 23.17 -1.54
N ARG A 382 4.72 24.05 -2.24
CA ARG A 382 5.76 24.89 -1.65
C ARG A 382 5.26 26.32 -1.55
N LEU A 383 5.30 26.88 -0.35
CA LEU A 383 5.02 28.28 -0.07
C LEU A 383 6.29 29.00 0.32
N VAL A 384 6.48 30.25 -0.15
CA VAL A 384 7.66 31.06 0.21
C VAL A 384 7.21 32.44 0.68
N ILE A 385 7.72 32.82 1.86
CA ILE A 385 7.58 34.16 2.43
C ILE A 385 8.93 34.86 2.31
N SER A 386 8.96 35.99 1.60
CA SER A 386 10.17 36.73 1.31
C SER A 386 9.90 38.23 1.17
N GLU A 387 10.95 39.06 1.20
CA GLU A 387 10.80 40.48 0.88
C GLU A 387 10.28 40.73 -0.53
N LYS A 388 10.63 39.86 -1.49
CA LYS A 388 10.21 39.99 -2.90
C LYS A 388 8.71 39.75 -3.09
N SER A 389 8.10 38.92 -2.27
CA SER A 389 6.65 38.63 -2.35
C SER A 389 5.79 39.69 -1.68
N GLY A 390 6.38 40.62 -0.87
CA GLY A 390 5.64 41.62 -0.10
C GLY A 390 4.65 40.97 0.86
N ASP A 391 3.38 41.39 0.79
CA ASP A 391 2.27 40.85 1.60
C ASP A 391 1.64 39.59 0.97
N LYS A 392 2.20 39.08 -0.14
CA LYS A 392 1.72 37.87 -0.83
C LYS A 392 2.64 36.68 -0.52
N ILE A 393 2.12 35.50 -0.78
CA ILE A 393 2.80 34.22 -0.64
C ILE A 393 3.14 33.69 -2.03
N GLU A 394 4.41 33.36 -2.27
CA GLU A 394 4.80 32.63 -3.45
C GLU A 394 4.30 31.19 -3.31
N PHE A 395 3.41 30.79 -4.19
CA PHE A 395 2.79 29.46 -4.24
C PHE A 395 3.29 28.68 -5.45
N LYS A 396 3.74 27.45 -5.23
CA LYS A 396 4.15 26.55 -6.29
C LYS A 396 3.69 25.11 -6.00
N GLU A 397 3.09 24.47 -7.00
CA GLU A 397 2.86 23.02 -6.96
C GLU A 397 4.15 22.24 -7.25
N ARG A 398 4.33 21.09 -6.57
CA ARG A 398 5.54 20.26 -6.71
C ARG A 398 5.74 19.74 -8.15
N ASN A 399 4.66 19.34 -8.81
CA ASN A 399 4.66 18.86 -10.20
C ASN A 399 4.47 19.96 -11.26
N GLY A 400 4.28 21.21 -10.83
CA GLY A 400 4.09 22.36 -11.71
C GLY A 400 5.37 23.14 -11.97
N SER A 401 5.39 23.90 -13.08
CA SER A 401 6.44 24.88 -13.40
C SER A 401 6.13 26.27 -12.87
N ASP A 402 4.84 26.61 -12.74
CA ASP A 402 4.36 27.96 -12.52
C ASP A 402 4.46 28.36 -11.05
N VAL A 403 4.76 29.64 -10.87
CA VAL A 403 4.83 30.29 -9.56
C VAL A 403 3.82 31.41 -9.54
N GLU A 404 2.93 31.37 -8.56
CA GLU A 404 1.87 32.37 -8.38
C GLU A 404 2.11 33.18 -7.09
N LEU A 405 1.62 34.42 -7.07
CA LEU A 405 1.61 35.26 -5.87
C LEU A 405 0.17 35.36 -5.36
N LEU A 406 -0.13 34.64 -4.28
CA LEU A 406 -1.46 34.52 -3.71
C LEU A 406 -1.56 35.24 -2.34
N SER A 407 -2.77 35.67 -1.97
CA SER A 407 -3.07 36.02 -0.58
C SER A 407 -3.19 34.76 0.27
N LEU A 408 -3.11 34.89 1.59
CA LEU A 408 -3.26 33.74 2.48
C LEU A 408 -4.64 33.06 2.34
N ASP A 409 -5.71 33.84 2.21
CA ASP A 409 -7.08 33.31 1.99
C ASP A 409 -7.15 32.48 0.69
N GLN A 410 -6.49 32.95 -0.38
CA GLN A 410 -6.43 32.20 -1.62
C GLN A 410 -5.64 30.89 -1.50
N VAL A 411 -4.56 30.87 -0.71
CA VAL A 411 -3.80 29.66 -0.42
C VAL A 411 -4.66 28.68 0.36
N ILE A 412 -5.32 29.14 1.44
CA ILE A 412 -6.21 28.31 2.28
C ILE A 412 -7.32 27.69 1.43
N SER A 413 -8.01 28.50 0.63
CA SER A 413 -9.08 28.00 -0.26
C SER A 413 -8.56 26.95 -1.22
N ARG A 414 -7.44 27.21 -1.90
CA ARG A 414 -6.89 26.31 -2.94
C ARG A 414 -6.41 24.98 -2.36
N VAL A 415 -5.74 24.99 -1.21
CA VAL A 415 -5.27 23.76 -0.53
C VAL A 415 -6.43 23.00 0.10
N GLY A 416 -7.42 23.72 0.69
CA GLY A 416 -8.60 23.15 1.36
C GLY A 416 -9.57 22.48 0.40
N GLU A 417 -9.97 23.14 -0.70
CA GLU A 417 -10.89 22.60 -1.70
C GLU A 417 -10.41 21.29 -2.33
N GLU A 418 -9.11 21.15 -2.51
CA GLU A 418 -8.51 19.94 -3.07
C GLU A 418 -8.47 18.80 -2.06
N THR A 419 -8.35 19.10 -0.77
CA THR A 419 -8.42 18.12 0.30
C THR A 419 -9.81 17.51 0.42
N GLU A 420 -10.88 18.33 0.33
CA GLU A 420 -12.28 17.86 0.36
C GLU A 420 -12.65 16.96 -0.83
N ARG A 421 -12.06 17.18 -2.00
CA ARG A 421 -12.31 16.33 -3.19
C ARG A 421 -11.67 14.94 -3.11
N LEU A 422 -10.71 14.74 -2.20
CA LEU A 422 -9.98 13.48 -2.03
C LEU A 422 -10.56 12.59 -0.90
N THR A 423 -11.39 13.16 -0.02
CA THR A 423 -12.15 12.45 1.02
C THR A 423 -13.50 11.93 0.49
#